data_c5518f07ec033fb284d60ba68853a8fa
#
_entry.id   c5518f07ec033fb284d60ba68853a8fa
#
_cell.length_a   1.000
_cell.length_b   1.000
_cell.length_c   1.000
_cell.angle_alpha   90.00
_cell.angle_beta   90.00
_cell.angle_gamma   90.00
#
_symmetry.space_group_name_H-M   'P 1'
#
loop_
_entity.id
_entity.type
_entity.pdbx_description
1 polymer ?
#
loop_
_entity_poly.entity_id
_entity_poly.type
_entity_poly.pdbx_seq_one_letter_code
_entity_poly.pdbx_strand_id
1 'polypeptide(L)'
;MPKWGYSIMTEELDPEKTAKASGREIRVSHKHAREVCKTIKGMTLTHAKEYLKNVIIKKQPVPFKRFRKKAGHRHGLEKAFAGRYPIKAAAKVLIVLKAAEANAENKSLDLDRLTIMHAAAYAGMKIKRFTPRAHGRASPKYETLTHIEIVLNEKPTQGEEQ
;
A
#
# COMPACT_ATOMS: atom_id res chain seq x y z
N MET A 1 -16.96 3.48 -20.27
CA MET A 1 -16.42 3.00 -18.99
C MET A 1 -15.27 3.90 -18.57
N PRO A 2 -15.17 4.31 -17.30
CA PRO A 2 -14.03 5.11 -16.87
C PRO A 2 -12.71 4.36 -17.08
N LYS A 3 -11.77 4.97 -17.79
CA LYS A 3 -10.42 4.40 -17.95
C LYS A 3 -9.67 4.52 -16.62
N TRP A 4 -9.44 3.42 -15.96
CA TRP A 4 -8.65 3.36 -14.74
C TRP A 4 -7.16 3.32 -15.11
N GLY A 5 -6.50 4.47 -15.00
CA GLY A 5 -5.05 4.57 -15.11
C GLY A 5 -4.35 4.38 -13.75
N TYR A 6 -3.04 4.17 -13.77
CA TYR A 6 -2.20 4.35 -12.59
C TYR A 6 -1.94 5.83 -12.36
N SER A 7 -1.75 6.25 -11.10
CA SER A 7 -1.51 7.65 -10.75
C SER A 7 -0.12 8.17 -11.13
N ILE A 8 0.79 7.27 -11.43
CA ILE A 8 2.12 7.61 -11.95
C ILE A 8 2.04 7.70 -13.48
N MET A 9 2.62 8.75 -14.05
CA MET A 9 2.66 8.94 -15.49
C MET A 9 3.42 7.80 -16.15
N THR A 10 2.84 7.21 -17.20
CA THR A 10 3.41 6.03 -17.86
C THR A 10 4.63 6.40 -18.73
N GLU A 11 4.76 7.67 -19.08
CA GLU A 11 5.83 8.23 -19.92
C GLU A 11 7.19 8.24 -19.23
N GLU A 12 7.22 8.24 -17.89
CA GLU A 12 8.46 8.21 -17.09
C GLU A 12 8.96 6.79 -16.77
N LEU A 13 8.25 5.76 -17.25
CA LEU A 13 8.51 4.38 -16.84
C LEU A 13 8.75 3.50 -18.06
N ASP A 14 9.94 2.92 -18.14
CA ASP A 14 10.25 1.87 -19.10
C ASP A 14 9.29 0.68 -18.89
N PRO A 15 8.41 0.40 -19.87
CA PRO A 15 7.43 -0.66 -19.72
C PRO A 15 8.07 -2.05 -19.59
N GLU A 16 9.28 -2.24 -20.09
CA GLU A 16 10.03 -3.50 -20.00
C GLU A 16 10.64 -3.71 -18.63
N LYS A 17 11.12 -2.66 -17.95
CA LYS A 17 11.77 -2.73 -16.62
C LYS A 17 10.78 -2.57 -15.45
N THR A 18 9.48 -2.40 -15.72
CA THR A 18 8.48 -2.15 -14.68
C THR A 18 7.36 -3.18 -14.67
N ALA A 19 6.97 -3.61 -13.46
CA ALA A 19 5.79 -4.41 -13.22
C ALA A 19 4.77 -3.64 -12.37
N LYS A 20 3.49 -3.71 -12.75
CA LYS A 20 2.41 -2.95 -12.13
C LYS A 20 1.33 -3.90 -11.63
N ALA A 21 0.78 -3.61 -10.44
CA ALA A 21 -0.42 -4.28 -9.96
C ALA A 21 -1.32 -3.30 -9.20
N SER A 22 -2.62 -3.51 -9.30
CA SER A 22 -3.59 -2.72 -8.56
C SER A 22 -4.68 -3.59 -7.95
N GLY A 23 -5.05 -3.26 -6.71
CA GLY A 23 -6.22 -3.81 -6.05
C GLY A 23 -7.32 -2.77 -6.00
N ARG A 24 -8.50 -3.11 -6.53
CA ARG A 24 -9.64 -2.21 -6.64
C ARG A 24 -10.69 -2.55 -5.60
N GLU A 25 -11.35 -1.52 -5.05
CA GLU A 25 -12.50 -1.61 -4.12
C GLU A 25 -12.28 -2.56 -2.93
N ILE A 26 -11.06 -2.56 -2.41
CA ILE A 26 -10.69 -3.40 -1.27
C ILE A 26 -11.32 -2.84 -0.01
N ARG A 27 -11.96 -3.72 0.77
CA ARG A 27 -12.61 -3.37 2.04
C ARG A 27 -11.61 -3.18 3.17
N VAL A 28 -10.88 -2.06 3.13
CA VAL A 28 -9.86 -1.66 4.09
C VAL A 28 -9.89 -0.14 4.28
N SER A 29 -9.43 0.35 5.41
CA SER A 29 -9.29 1.80 5.63
C SER A 29 -8.21 2.39 4.75
N HIS A 30 -8.58 3.30 3.85
CA HIS A 30 -7.64 4.04 2.98
C HIS A 30 -6.57 4.80 3.76
N LYS A 31 -6.91 5.30 4.97
CA LYS A 31 -5.96 5.99 5.86
C LYS A 31 -4.84 5.05 6.31
N HIS A 32 -5.19 3.83 6.73
CA HIS A 32 -4.21 2.81 7.14
C HIS A 32 -3.41 2.28 5.95
N ALA A 33 -4.07 1.97 4.83
CA ALA A 33 -3.42 1.52 3.62
C ALA A 33 -2.39 2.54 3.11
N ARG A 34 -2.72 3.84 3.15
CA ARG A 34 -1.80 4.91 2.77
C ARG A 34 -0.53 4.95 3.62
N GLU A 35 -0.64 4.81 4.94
CA GLU A 35 0.55 4.80 5.80
C GLU A 35 1.43 3.56 5.54
N VAL A 36 0.80 2.39 5.29
CA VAL A 36 1.53 1.17 4.89
C VAL A 36 2.24 1.38 3.57
N CYS A 37 1.54 1.83 2.52
CA CYS A 37 2.12 2.09 1.20
C CYS A 37 3.28 3.10 1.27
N LYS A 38 3.12 4.18 2.07
CA LYS A 38 4.19 5.16 2.26
C LYS A 38 5.44 4.56 2.91
N THR A 39 5.27 3.58 3.79
CA THR A 39 6.40 2.95 4.50
C THR A 39 7.17 2.00 3.59
N ILE A 40 6.47 1.21 2.76
CA ILE A 40 7.11 0.24 1.86
C ILE A 40 7.71 0.88 0.60
N LYS A 41 7.31 2.11 0.24
CA LYS A 41 7.87 2.81 -0.92
C LYS A 41 9.38 2.99 -0.77
N GLY A 42 10.14 2.57 -1.78
CA GLY A 42 11.60 2.61 -1.82
C GLY A 42 12.30 1.36 -1.25
N MET A 43 11.55 0.41 -0.68
CA MET A 43 12.11 -0.86 -0.21
C MET A 43 12.30 -1.84 -1.37
N THR A 44 13.23 -2.80 -1.21
CA THR A 44 13.31 -3.97 -2.08
C THR A 44 12.10 -4.87 -1.89
N LEU A 45 11.75 -5.65 -2.90
CA LEU A 45 10.60 -6.54 -2.87
C LEU A 45 10.64 -7.50 -1.68
N THR A 46 11.80 -8.15 -1.48
CA THR A 46 12.02 -9.13 -0.41
C THR A 46 11.84 -8.52 0.98
N HIS A 47 12.50 -7.37 1.23
CA HIS A 47 12.38 -6.66 2.50
C HIS A 47 10.95 -6.14 2.77
N ALA A 48 10.26 -5.63 1.75
CA ALA A 48 8.88 -5.19 1.91
C ALA A 48 7.92 -6.34 2.25
N LYS A 49 8.11 -7.52 1.67
CA LYS A 49 7.32 -8.71 2.02
C LYS A 49 7.54 -9.15 3.47
N GLU A 50 8.79 -9.18 3.90
CA GLU A 50 9.14 -9.52 5.28
C GLU A 50 8.57 -8.48 6.26
N TYR A 51 8.75 -7.19 5.97
CA TYR A 51 8.18 -6.10 6.76
C TYR A 51 6.66 -6.26 6.93
N LEU A 52 5.93 -6.49 5.84
CA LEU A 52 4.47 -6.66 5.88
C LEU A 52 4.06 -7.89 6.69
N LYS A 53 4.80 -9.01 6.59
CA LYS A 53 4.57 -10.19 7.44
C LYS A 53 4.78 -9.85 8.92
N ASN A 54 5.85 -9.12 9.25
CA ASN A 54 6.16 -8.68 10.62
C ASN A 54 5.08 -7.74 11.19
N VAL A 55 4.50 -6.88 10.36
CA VAL A 55 3.34 -6.04 10.76
C VAL A 55 2.10 -6.89 11.04
N ILE A 56 1.83 -7.93 10.24
CA ILE A 56 0.68 -8.82 10.40
C ILE A 56 0.75 -9.57 11.74
N ILE A 57 1.93 -10.08 12.11
CA ILE A 57 2.16 -10.76 13.40
C ILE A 57 2.43 -9.81 14.56
N LYS A 58 2.30 -8.48 14.34
CA LYS A 58 2.51 -7.40 15.33
C LYS A 58 3.93 -7.29 15.89
N LYS A 59 4.95 -7.81 15.22
CA LYS A 59 6.35 -7.63 15.62
C LYS A 59 6.85 -6.22 15.32
N GLN A 60 6.47 -5.67 14.14
CA GLN A 60 6.97 -4.38 13.69
C GLN A 60 5.82 -3.38 13.47
N PRO A 61 5.84 -2.20 14.11
CA PRO A 61 4.80 -1.20 13.93
C PRO A 61 4.98 -0.41 12.64
N VAL A 62 3.87 0.08 12.08
CA VAL A 62 3.87 1.01 10.95
C VAL A 62 3.83 2.44 11.47
N PRO A 63 4.74 3.35 11.03
CA PRO A 63 4.73 4.75 11.42
C PRO A 63 3.53 5.48 10.81
N PHE A 64 2.74 6.15 11.65
CA PHE A 64 1.62 6.98 11.25
C PHE A 64 2.05 8.44 11.21
N LYS A 65 2.35 8.97 10.02
CA LYS A 65 2.83 10.35 9.84
C LYS A 65 1.69 11.34 9.56
N ARG A 66 0.81 11.05 8.60
CA ARG A 66 -0.32 11.91 8.24
C ARG A 66 -1.55 11.69 9.12
N PHE A 67 -1.92 10.44 9.34
CA PHE A 67 -3.12 10.06 10.10
C PHE A 67 -2.78 9.71 11.56
N ARG A 68 -1.95 10.52 12.20
CA ARG A 68 -1.39 10.29 13.55
C ARG A 68 -2.33 10.62 14.70
N LYS A 69 -3.45 11.35 14.49
CA LYS A 69 -4.37 11.73 15.57
C LYS A 69 -4.86 10.49 16.32
N LYS A 70 -4.79 10.54 17.67
CA LYS A 70 -5.12 9.44 18.57
C LYS A 70 -4.35 8.14 18.32
N ALA A 71 -3.15 8.21 17.75
CA ALA A 71 -2.22 7.09 17.65
C ALA A 71 -1.22 7.20 18.81
N GLY A 72 -1.09 6.11 19.59
CA GLY A 72 -0.13 6.02 20.68
C GLY A 72 1.32 5.91 20.18
N HIS A 73 2.26 6.15 21.11
CA HIS A 73 3.67 5.90 20.86
C HIS A 73 3.93 4.40 20.73
N ARG A 74 4.91 4.03 19.90
CA ARG A 74 5.33 2.65 19.72
C ARG A 74 6.84 2.56 19.72
N HIS A 75 7.36 1.59 20.46
CA HIS A 75 8.77 1.23 20.43
C HIS A 75 9.17 0.66 19.07
N GLY A 76 10.41 0.86 18.65
CA GLY A 76 10.91 0.36 17.37
C GLY A 76 10.53 1.20 16.15
N LEU A 77 10.08 2.44 16.33
CA LEU A 77 9.87 3.39 15.24
C LEU A 77 11.06 4.35 15.13
N GLU A 78 11.73 4.33 13.99
CA GLU A 78 12.73 5.32 13.62
C GLU A 78 12.07 6.57 13.03
N LYS A 79 12.51 7.75 13.44
CA LYS A 79 12.04 9.06 12.90
C LYS A 79 10.51 9.28 12.98
N ALA A 80 9.82 8.56 13.88
CA ALA A 80 8.40 8.71 14.15
C ALA A 80 8.07 8.19 15.55
N PHE A 81 7.11 8.83 16.24
CA PHE A 81 6.69 8.41 17.59
C PHE A 81 5.34 7.69 17.58
N ALA A 82 4.44 8.06 16.66
CA ALA A 82 3.10 7.49 16.57
C ALA A 82 3.06 6.29 15.61
N GLY A 83 2.60 5.14 16.08
CA GLY A 83 2.51 3.94 15.28
C GLY A 83 1.33 3.04 15.63
N ARG A 84 0.96 2.20 14.67
CA ARG A 84 -0.07 1.17 14.82
C ARG A 84 0.33 -0.10 14.11
N TYR A 85 -0.43 -1.16 14.34
CA TYR A 85 -0.34 -2.42 13.61
C TYR A 85 -1.58 -2.59 12.72
N PRO A 86 -1.60 -2.05 11.50
CA PRO A 86 -2.74 -2.12 10.60
C PRO A 86 -2.80 -3.47 9.87
N ILE A 87 -3.06 -4.57 10.61
CA ILE A 87 -3.01 -5.95 10.12
C ILE A 87 -3.81 -6.13 8.84
N LYS A 88 -5.10 -5.71 8.82
CA LYS A 88 -5.97 -5.85 7.64
C LYS A 88 -5.41 -5.12 6.41
N ALA A 89 -4.84 -3.92 6.61
CA ALA A 89 -4.26 -3.16 5.51
C ALA A 89 -2.98 -3.81 5.02
N ALA A 90 -2.08 -4.22 5.91
CA ALA A 90 -0.83 -4.90 5.57
C ALA A 90 -1.10 -6.20 4.79
N ALA A 91 -2.07 -7.02 5.22
CA ALA A 91 -2.45 -8.25 4.52
C ALA A 91 -2.94 -7.97 3.08
N LYS A 92 -3.76 -6.94 2.88
CA LYS A 92 -4.26 -6.59 1.54
C LYS A 92 -3.19 -5.97 0.64
N VAL A 93 -2.31 -5.14 1.20
CA VAL A 93 -1.14 -4.61 0.48
C VAL A 93 -0.20 -5.75 0.07
N LEU A 94 0.02 -6.74 0.95
CA LEU A 94 0.83 -7.92 0.64
C LEU A 94 0.26 -8.74 -0.53
N ILE A 95 -1.07 -8.88 -0.62
CA ILE A 95 -1.72 -9.55 -1.76
C ILE A 95 -1.45 -8.81 -3.07
N VAL A 96 -1.59 -7.47 -3.08
CA VAL A 96 -1.31 -6.66 -4.27
C VAL A 96 0.18 -6.70 -4.62
N LEU A 97 1.06 -6.72 -3.62
CA LEU A 97 2.51 -6.84 -3.84
C LEU A 97 2.89 -8.18 -4.48
N LYS A 98 2.27 -9.29 -4.03
CA LYS A 98 2.46 -10.61 -4.67
C LYS A 98 1.93 -10.65 -6.10
N ALA A 99 0.83 -9.96 -6.40
CA ALA A 99 0.35 -9.84 -7.77
C ALA A 99 1.31 -9.03 -8.65
N ALA A 100 1.95 -7.98 -8.10
CA ALA A 100 2.98 -7.24 -8.81
C ALA A 100 4.23 -8.08 -9.07
N GLU A 101 4.61 -8.93 -8.12
CA GLU A 101 5.70 -9.91 -8.26
C GLU A 101 5.42 -10.91 -9.37
N ALA A 102 4.25 -11.55 -9.37
CA ALA A 102 3.86 -12.48 -10.44
C ALA A 102 3.86 -11.81 -11.83
N ASN A 103 3.46 -10.54 -11.89
CA ASN A 103 3.54 -9.76 -13.13
C ASN A 103 4.99 -9.46 -13.54
N ALA A 104 5.92 -9.32 -12.58
CA ALA A 104 7.34 -9.16 -12.84
C ALA A 104 7.96 -10.47 -13.35
N GLU A 105 7.61 -11.62 -12.74
CA GLU A 105 8.02 -12.95 -13.19
C GLU A 105 7.57 -13.21 -14.63
N ASN A 106 6.32 -12.88 -14.97
CA ASN A 106 5.80 -13.00 -16.34
C ASN A 106 6.57 -12.14 -17.35
N LYS A 107 7.24 -11.08 -16.89
CA LYS A 107 8.11 -10.22 -17.72
C LYS A 107 9.59 -10.63 -17.66
N SER A 108 9.92 -11.72 -16.97
CA SER A 108 11.28 -12.21 -16.77
C SER A 108 12.23 -11.19 -16.11
N LEU A 109 11.69 -10.34 -15.22
CA LEU A 109 12.47 -9.37 -14.45
C LEU A 109 13.20 -10.06 -13.28
N ASP A 110 14.37 -9.56 -12.93
CA ASP A 110 15.15 -10.05 -11.80
C ASP A 110 14.50 -9.64 -10.46
N LEU A 111 13.94 -10.62 -9.74
CA LEU A 111 13.21 -10.42 -8.48
C LEU A 111 14.08 -9.81 -7.38
N ASP A 112 15.37 -10.11 -7.34
CA ASP A 112 16.28 -9.62 -6.31
C ASP A 112 16.61 -8.13 -6.47
N ARG A 113 16.52 -7.62 -7.71
CA ARG A 113 16.76 -6.22 -8.04
C ARG A 113 15.50 -5.36 -8.00
N LEU A 114 14.32 -5.97 -7.86
CA LEU A 114 13.07 -5.24 -7.83
C LEU A 114 12.96 -4.34 -6.60
N THR A 115 12.63 -3.07 -6.85
CA THR A 115 12.33 -2.08 -5.81
C THR A 115 10.93 -1.51 -6.00
N ILE A 116 10.28 -1.14 -4.90
CA ILE A 116 8.97 -0.50 -4.93
C ILE A 116 9.15 0.98 -5.26
N MET A 117 9.06 1.32 -6.53
CA MET A 117 9.16 2.69 -6.99
C MET A 117 7.95 3.52 -6.57
N HIS A 118 6.76 2.96 -6.72
CA HIS A 118 5.51 3.62 -6.38
C HIS A 118 4.60 2.70 -5.59
N ALA A 119 4.04 3.22 -4.50
CA ALA A 119 2.98 2.57 -3.73
C ALA A 119 2.02 3.63 -3.21
N ALA A 120 0.75 3.53 -3.60
CA ALA A 120 -0.28 4.49 -3.23
C ALA A 120 -1.60 3.81 -2.85
N ALA A 121 -2.38 4.50 -2.03
CA ALA A 121 -3.71 4.06 -1.66
C ALA A 121 -4.69 5.23 -1.70
N TYR A 122 -5.80 5.06 -2.40
CA TYR A 122 -6.84 6.05 -2.65
C TYR A 122 -8.18 5.61 -2.09
N ALA A 123 -9.01 6.60 -1.77
CA ALA A 123 -10.39 6.35 -1.40
C ALA A 123 -11.21 5.99 -2.65
N GLY A 124 -11.86 4.85 -2.60
CA GLY A 124 -12.81 4.39 -3.62
C GLY A 124 -14.24 4.70 -3.27
N MET A 125 -15.16 3.89 -3.75
CA MET A 125 -16.59 4.02 -3.53
C MET A 125 -16.93 3.97 -2.03
N LYS A 126 -17.96 4.71 -1.64
CA LYS A 126 -18.51 4.72 -0.27
C LYS A 126 -19.76 3.86 -0.20
N ILE A 127 -19.71 2.80 0.59
CA ILE A 127 -20.87 2.00 0.93
C ILE A 127 -21.67 2.78 1.98
N LYS A 128 -22.88 3.19 1.62
CA LYS A 128 -23.78 3.92 2.50
C LYS A 128 -24.38 2.96 3.54
N ARG A 129 -24.17 3.24 4.81
CA ARG A 129 -24.76 2.54 5.95
C ARG A 129 -25.29 3.53 6.96
N PHE A 130 -26.23 3.12 7.77
CA PHE A 130 -26.83 3.94 8.80
C PHE A 130 -26.74 3.21 10.15
N THR A 131 -26.59 4.00 11.20
CA THR A 131 -26.65 3.54 12.58
C THR A 131 -27.91 4.10 13.21
N PRO A 132 -28.82 3.29 13.76
CA PRO A 132 -29.98 3.77 14.47
C PRO A 132 -29.56 4.58 15.70
N ARG A 133 -30.36 5.61 16.00
CA ARG A 133 -30.17 6.54 17.13
C ARG A 133 -31.47 6.68 17.89
N ALA A 134 -31.43 7.40 19.04
CA ALA A 134 -32.61 7.72 19.83
C ALA A 134 -33.68 8.48 19.03
N HIS A 135 -34.92 8.37 19.46
CA HIS A 135 -36.08 9.02 18.85
C HIS A 135 -36.32 8.69 17.37
N GLY A 136 -36.06 7.43 16.96
CA GLY A 136 -36.27 6.97 15.58
C GLY A 136 -35.35 7.60 14.52
N ARG A 137 -34.31 8.33 14.94
CA ARG A 137 -33.33 8.92 14.01
C ARG A 137 -32.30 7.89 13.55
N ALA A 138 -31.65 8.18 12.43
CA ALA A 138 -30.51 7.41 11.94
C ALA A 138 -29.36 8.33 11.60
N SER A 139 -28.12 7.93 11.96
CA SER A 139 -26.90 8.65 11.60
C SER A 139 -26.17 7.91 10.47
N PRO A 140 -25.64 8.61 9.46
CA PRO A 140 -24.88 7.98 8.39
C PRO A 140 -23.57 7.37 8.92
N LYS A 141 -23.30 6.13 8.50
CA LYS A 141 -22.06 5.40 8.81
C LYS A 141 -21.50 4.85 7.51
N TYR A 142 -20.76 5.70 6.77
CA TYR A 142 -20.21 5.32 5.48
C TYR A 142 -18.93 4.49 5.64
N GLU A 143 -18.83 3.42 4.87
CA GLU A 143 -17.62 2.61 4.72
C GLU A 143 -16.98 2.94 3.37
N THR A 144 -15.77 3.50 3.41
CA THR A 144 -15.04 3.86 2.19
C THR A 144 -14.17 2.68 1.77
N LEU A 145 -14.36 2.19 0.56
CA LEU A 145 -13.46 1.21 -0.07
C LEU A 145 -12.14 1.87 -0.47
N THR A 146 -11.13 1.06 -0.75
CA THR A 146 -9.78 1.54 -1.02
C THR A 146 -9.27 0.93 -2.32
N HIS A 147 -8.64 1.76 -3.15
CA HIS A 147 -7.81 1.33 -4.26
C HIS A 147 -6.35 1.36 -3.82
N ILE A 148 -5.59 0.32 -4.17
CA ILE A 148 -4.16 0.20 -3.88
C ILE A 148 -3.43 0.01 -5.19
N GLU A 149 -2.37 0.77 -5.41
CA GLU A 149 -1.50 0.69 -6.58
C GLU A 149 -0.07 0.44 -6.14
N ILE A 150 0.61 -0.48 -6.80
CA ILE A 150 2.03 -0.78 -6.59
C ILE A 150 2.70 -0.87 -7.96
N VAL A 151 3.84 -0.21 -8.08
CA VAL A 151 4.72 -0.29 -9.24
C VAL A 151 6.10 -0.71 -8.76
N LEU A 152 6.57 -1.81 -9.30
CA LEU A 152 7.93 -2.32 -9.11
C LEU A 152 8.79 -1.84 -10.28
N ASN A 153 10.03 -1.52 -9.99
CA ASN A 153 11.03 -1.19 -10.99
C ASN A 153 12.31 -1.96 -10.71
N GLU A 154 12.93 -2.48 -11.75
CA GLU A 154 14.23 -3.11 -11.68
C GLU A 154 15.30 -2.02 -11.62
N LYS A 155 16.20 -2.10 -10.62
CA LYS A 155 17.35 -1.19 -10.55
C LYS A 155 18.39 -1.57 -11.60
N PRO A 156 18.98 -0.58 -12.28
CA PRO A 156 20.11 -0.84 -13.17
C PRO A 156 21.27 -1.50 -12.41
N THR A 157 22.04 -2.29 -13.12
CA THR A 157 23.28 -2.88 -12.59
C THR A 157 24.27 -1.75 -12.26
N GLN A 158 24.98 -1.84 -11.13
CA GLN A 158 26.06 -0.87 -10.76
C GLN A 158 27.22 -0.91 -11.76
N GLY A 159 27.00 -0.57 -12.97
CA GLY A 159 27.96 -0.59 -14.07
C GLY A 159 27.45 0.11 -15.31
N GLU A 160 26.18 0.47 -15.34
CA GLU A 160 25.55 1.17 -16.49
C GLU A 160 25.39 2.69 -16.25
N GLU A 161 25.88 3.22 -15.14
CA GLU A 161 26.00 4.66 -14.90
C GLU A 161 27.43 5.13 -15.27
N GLN A 162 27.73 5.16 -16.56
CA GLN A 162 28.86 5.95 -17.12
C GLN A 162 28.40 6.65 -18.38
#